data_3f4d4fd18f7e5411ae1d33c71302d985
#
_entry.id   3f4d4fd18f7e5411ae1d33c71302d985
#
_cell.length_a   1.000
_cell.length_b   1.000
_cell.length_c   1.000
_cell.angle_alpha   90.00
_cell.angle_beta   90.00
_cell.angle_gamma   90.00
#
_symmetry.space_group_name_H-M   'P 1'
#
loop_
_entity.id
_entity.type
_entity.pdbx_description
1 polymer ?
#
loop_
_entity_poly.entity_id
_entity_poly.type
_entity_poly.pdbx_seq_one_letter_code
_entity_poly.pdbx_strand_id
1 'polypeptide(L)'
;MIQIQHLTKRFAAAGATVVALNDINLEIQDGDIYGIIGMSGAGKSTLVRCINMLERPDEGKVIVNGREMMQLSPAELRDARREITMIFQQFNLLMQRSCLKNICFPMELAGVPKEKATARARELLELVGLPDKADAYPAQLSGGQKQRIAIARALATNPKVLLCDEATSALDPNTTHAILQLIQKINREMGITVVIITHQMSVVEDVCSHVAILDNGTVVEQGSVRDIFSNPHSDAAKRLVFPAGTPERELLPGRKMVRVAFNGTQTTDKPLVASLAIECGALVSIVAAD
;
A
#
# COMPACT_ATOMS: atom_id res chain seq x y z
N MET A 1 -14.39 -6.63 5.31
CA MET A 1 -14.66 -6.13 3.94
C MET A 1 -14.74 -4.61 3.95
N ILE A 2 -14.12 -3.97 2.96
CA ILE A 2 -14.20 -2.51 2.75
C ILE A 2 -14.92 -2.29 1.42
N GLN A 3 -15.98 -1.46 1.43
CA GLN A 3 -16.70 -1.07 0.23
C GLN A 3 -16.72 0.46 0.13
N ILE A 4 -16.37 0.95 -1.03
CA ILE A 4 -16.39 2.37 -1.38
C ILE A 4 -17.33 2.50 -2.58
N GLN A 5 -18.33 3.38 -2.46
CA GLN A 5 -19.38 3.55 -3.46
C GLN A 5 -19.51 5.04 -3.81
N HIS A 6 -19.26 5.38 -5.05
CA HIS A 6 -19.40 6.74 -5.62
C HIS A 6 -18.70 7.83 -4.80
N LEU A 7 -17.52 7.50 -4.21
CA LEU A 7 -16.82 8.40 -3.31
C LEU A 7 -16.18 9.55 -4.07
N THR A 8 -16.53 10.78 -3.68
CA THR A 8 -15.94 12.00 -4.20
C THR A 8 -15.38 12.86 -3.07
N LYS A 9 -14.17 13.41 -3.28
CA LYS A 9 -13.53 14.34 -2.35
C LYS A 9 -12.97 15.55 -3.07
N ARG A 10 -13.34 16.73 -2.57
CA ARG A 10 -12.92 18.04 -3.08
C ARG A 10 -12.16 18.80 -2.01
N PHE A 11 -11.20 19.57 -2.39
CA PHE A 11 -10.50 20.53 -1.53
C PHE A 11 -10.60 21.94 -2.09
N ALA A 12 -10.88 22.91 -1.22
CA ALA A 12 -10.81 24.32 -1.58
C ALA A 12 -9.32 24.76 -1.60
N ALA A 13 -8.85 25.29 -2.70
CA ALA A 13 -7.49 25.81 -2.86
C ALA A 13 -7.53 27.18 -3.51
N ALA A 14 -7.06 28.21 -2.85
CA ALA A 14 -6.78 29.57 -3.36
C ALA A 14 -7.72 30.07 -4.51
N GLY A 15 -9.03 29.95 -4.32
CA GLY A 15 -10.04 30.40 -5.30
C GLY A 15 -10.48 29.36 -6.35
N ALA A 16 -9.93 28.13 -6.29
CA ALA A 16 -10.36 27.01 -7.13
C ALA A 16 -10.75 25.79 -6.27
N THR A 17 -11.60 24.93 -6.81
CA THR A 17 -11.90 23.63 -6.21
C THR A 17 -11.07 22.55 -6.91
N VAL A 18 -10.26 21.82 -6.14
CA VAL A 18 -9.49 20.68 -6.64
C VAL A 18 -10.25 19.40 -6.29
N VAL A 19 -10.61 18.61 -7.30
CA VAL A 19 -11.22 17.29 -7.12
C VAL A 19 -10.09 16.29 -6.93
N ALA A 20 -9.91 15.82 -5.70
CA ALA A 20 -8.86 14.86 -5.36
C ALA A 20 -9.29 13.41 -5.59
N LEU A 21 -10.58 13.11 -5.44
CA LEU A 21 -11.19 11.83 -5.76
C LEU A 21 -12.53 12.09 -6.46
N ASN A 22 -12.79 11.33 -7.51
CA ASN A 22 -13.98 11.49 -8.35
C ASN A 22 -14.60 10.13 -8.64
N ASP A 23 -15.79 9.90 -8.10
CA ASP A 23 -16.62 8.70 -8.32
C ASP A 23 -15.86 7.36 -8.10
N ILE A 24 -15.12 7.26 -6.99
CA ILE A 24 -14.38 6.05 -6.66
C ILE A 24 -15.34 4.93 -6.25
N ASN A 25 -15.21 3.79 -6.93
CA ASN A 25 -15.91 2.55 -6.61
C ASN A 25 -14.87 1.44 -6.41
N LEU A 26 -14.83 0.84 -5.21
CA LEU A 26 -13.81 -0.14 -4.83
C LEU A 26 -14.36 -1.13 -3.80
N GLU A 27 -14.00 -2.39 -3.94
CA GLU A 27 -14.32 -3.45 -2.99
C GLU A 27 -13.05 -4.22 -2.60
N ILE A 28 -12.80 -4.35 -1.28
CA ILE A 28 -11.64 -5.06 -0.74
C ILE A 28 -12.16 -6.16 0.18
N GLN A 29 -11.81 -7.40 -0.12
CA GLN A 29 -12.27 -8.57 0.62
C GLN A 29 -11.57 -8.70 1.98
N ASP A 30 -12.21 -9.38 2.93
CA ASP A 30 -11.60 -9.66 4.22
C ASP A 30 -10.36 -10.56 4.07
N GLY A 31 -9.30 -10.23 4.80
CA GLY A 31 -8.04 -10.96 4.79
C GLY A 31 -7.16 -10.71 3.56
N ASP A 32 -7.59 -9.86 2.64
CA ASP A 32 -6.79 -9.52 1.46
C ASP A 32 -5.62 -8.57 1.78
N ILE A 33 -4.55 -8.65 1.00
CA ILE A 33 -3.52 -7.61 0.91
C ILE A 33 -3.75 -6.88 -0.41
N TYR A 34 -4.35 -5.70 -0.32
CA TYR A 34 -4.80 -4.92 -1.46
C TYR A 34 -3.90 -3.73 -1.73
N GLY A 35 -3.38 -3.62 -2.94
CA GLY A 35 -2.55 -2.50 -3.39
C GLY A 35 -3.40 -1.34 -3.95
N ILE A 36 -3.07 -0.11 -3.60
CA ILE A 36 -3.57 1.10 -4.27
C ILE A 36 -2.36 1.83 -4.84
N ILE A 37 -2.25 1.85 -6.15
CA ILE A 37 -1.09 2.39 -6.87
C ILE A 37 -1.48 3.55 -7.78
N GLY A 38 -0.51 4.32 -8.21
CA GLY A 38 -0.71 5.47 -9.10
C GLY A 38 0.43 6.47 -8.96
N MET A 39 0.51 7.40 -9.89
CA MET A 39 1.52 8.47 -9.87
C MET A 39 1.36 9.37 -8.63
N SER A 40 2.39 10.18 -8.34
CA SER A 40 2.29 11.21 -7.30
C SER A 40 1.13 12.15 -7.60
N GLY A 41 0.33 12.50 -6.58
CA GLY A 41 -0.86 13.35 -6.77
C GLY A 41 -2.11 12.64 -7.27
N ALA A 42 -2.09 11.34 -7.57
CA ALA A 42 -3.26 10.61 -8.08
C ALA A 42 -4.44 10.47 -7.08
N GLY A 43 -4.28 10.88 -5.82
CA GLY A 43 -5.34 10.82 -4.79
C GLY A 43 -5.21 9.66 -3.79
N LYS A 44 -4.18 8.82 -3.89
CA LYS A 44 -4.02 7.60 -3.08
C LYS A 44 -4.12 7.84 -1.56
N SER A 45 -3.31 8.74 -1.01
CA SER A 45 -3.32 9.05 0.42
C SER A 45 -4.66 9.69 0.85
N THR A 46 -5.31 10.47 -0.02
CA THR A 46 -6.65 11.01 0.22
C THR A 46 -7.66 9.87 0.35
N LEU A 47 -7.61 8.87 -0.54
CA LEU A 47 -8.51 7.72 -0.51
C LEU A 47 -8.39 6.94 0.80
N VAL A 48 -7.18 6.62 1.25
CA VAL A 48 -6.97 5.90 2.50
C VAL A 48 -7.40 6.72 3.72
N ARG A 49 -7.17 8.03 3.70
CA ARG A 49 -7.67 8.93 4.75
C ARG A 49 -9.20 9.03 4.76
N CYS A 50 -9.85 8.85 3.62
CA CYS A 50 -11.30 8.73 3.55
C CYS A 50 -11.79 7.40 4.15
N ILE A 51 -11.08 6.29 3.97
CA ILE A 51 -11.48 4.98 4.53
C ILE A 51 -11.57 5.05 6.06
N ASN A 52 -10.63 5.69 6.74
CA ASN A 52 -10.67 5.85 8.20
C ASN A 52 -11.27 7.18 8.68
N MET A 53 -11.90 7.96 7.79
CA MET A 53 -12.51 9.26 8.08
C MET A 53 -11.55 10.31 8.65
N LEU A 54 -10.25 10.22 8.40
CA LEU A 54 -9.33 11.34 8.65
C LEU A 54 -9.61 12.50 7.69
N GLU A 55 -10.00 12.16 6.45
CA GLU A 55 -10.64 13.08 5.51
C GLU A 55 -12.08 12.63 5.30
N ARG A 56 -13.03 13.54 5.49
CA ARG A 56 -14.45 13.21 5.27
C ARG A 56 -14.78 13.38 3.79
N PRO A 57 -15.30 12.34 3.11
CA PRO A 57 -15.80 12.47 1.74
C PRO A 57 -16.90 13.53 1.63
N ASP A 58 -17.02 14.13 0.44
CA ASP A 58 -18.09 15.09 0.15
C ASP A 58 -19.35 14.37 -0.37
N GLU A 59 -19.15 13.27 -1.11
CA GLU A 59 -20.23 12.44 -1.67
C GLU A 59 -19.85 10.94 -1.58
N GLY A 60 -20.86 10.08 -1.73
CA GLY A 60 -20.71 8.63 -1.77
C GLY A 60 -20.78 7.99 -0.40
N LYS A 61 -20.27 6.74 -0.30
CA LYS A 61 -20.31 5.94 0.93
C LYS A 61 -18.99 5.20 1.14
N VAL A 62 -18.60 5.07 2.40
CA VAL A 62 -17.52 4.20 2.85
C VAL A 62 -18.08 3.25 3.89
N ILE A 63 -18.06 1.96 3.59
CA ILE A 63 -18.54 0.91 4.49
C ILE A 63 -17.34 0.05 4.87
N VAL A 64 -17.07 -0.08 6.17
CA VAL A 64 -15.98 -0.92 6.70
C VAL A 64 -16.56 -1.86 7.74
N ASN A 65 -16.33 -3.16 7.57
CA ASN A 65 -16.87 -4.20 8.45
C ASN A 65 -18.39 -4.06 8.69
N GLY A 66 -19.15 -3.71 7.62
CA GLY A 66 -20.59 -3.53 7.66
C GLY A 66 -21.08 -2.22 8.28
N ARG A 67 -20.16 -1.32 8.68
CA ARG A 67 -20.52 0.01 9.25
C ARG A 67 -20.35 1.09 8.20
N GLU A 68 -21.38 1.89 7.95
CA GLU A 68 -21.28 3.07 7.09
C GLU A 68 -20.60 4.22 7.85
N MET A 69 -19.34 4.44 7.53
CA MET A 69 -18.43 5.31 8.28
C MET A 69 -18.86 6.77 8.35
N MET A 70 -19.56 7.26 7.31
CA MET A 70 -19.99 8.66 7.24
C MET A 70 -21.16 8.97 8.16
N GLN A 71 -21.93 7.96 8.57
CA GLN A 71 -23.11 8.10 9.43
C GLN A 71 -22.79 7.94 10.92
N LEU A 72 -21.56 7.52 11.26
CA LEU A 72 -21.16 7.28 12.63
C LEU A 72 -21.07 8.61 13.41
N SER A 73 -21.57 8.57 14.63
CA SER A 73 -21.32 9.62 15.63
C SER A 73 -19.82 9.70 15.97
N PRO A 74 -19.34 10.81 16.56
CA PRO A 74 -17.95 10.94 16.96
C PRO A 74 -17.47 9.83 17.93
N ALA A 75 -18.35 9.30 18.76
CA ALA A 75 -18.02 8.19 19.67
C ALA A 75 -17.87 6.87 18.91
N GLU A 76 -18.85 6.52 18.08
CA GLU A 76 -18.83 5.33 17.24
C GLU A 76 -17.65 5.34 16.25
N LEU A 77 -17.31 6.51 15.70
CA LEU A 77 -16.13 6.65 14.81
C LEU A 77 -14.82 6.40 15.55
N ARG A 78 -14.69 6.84 16.81
CA ARG A 78 -13.52 6.51 17.65
C ARG A 78 -13.41 5.00 17.86
N ASP A 79 -14.54 4.33 18.10
CA ASP A 79 -14.55 2.88 18.27
C ASP A 79 -14.25 2.15 16.97
N ALA A 80 -14.81 2.59 15.83
CA ALA A 80 -14.47 2.03 14.52
C ALA A 80 -12.98 2.18 14.19
N ARG A 81 -12.35 3.29 14.55
CA ARG A 81 -10.89 3.52 14.34
C ARG A 81 -9.99 2.64 15.21
N ARG A 82 -10.51 1.97 16.24
CA ARG A 82 -9.75 0.92 16.95
C ARG A 82 -9.61 -0.34 16.12
N GLU A 83 -10.59 -0.61 15.25
CA GLU A 83 -10.59 -1.74 14.32
C GLU A 83 -9.91 -1.41 12.98
N ILE A 84 -9.72 -0.11 12.67
CA ILE A 84 -9.12 0.38 11.41
C ILE A 84 -7.89 1.21 11.78
N THR A 85 -6.72 0.62 11.76
CA THR A 85 -5.49 1.31 12.16
C THR A 85 -4.68 1.73 10.95
N MET A 86 -3.79 2.70 11.12
CA MET A 86 -3.02 3.28 10.03
C MET A 86 -1.54 3.39 10.38
N ILE A 87 -0.70 2.98 9.44
CA ILE A 87 0.73 3.25 9.43
C ILE A 87 0.96 4.40 8.44
N PHE A 88 1.59 5.46 8.92
CA PHE A 88 1.85 6.67 8.15
C PHE A 88 3.24 6.62 7.50
N GLN A 89 3.41 7.36 6.43
CA GLN A 89 4.68 7.54 5.73
C GLN A 89 5.83 7.98 6.66
N GLN A 90 5.55 8.93 7.56
CA GLN A 90 6.47 9.35 8.61
C GLN A 90 6.09 8.63 9.90
N PHE A 91 6.66 7.56 10.28
CA PHE A 91 6.42 6.69 11.45
C PHE A 91 5.48 7.24 12.55
N ASN A 92 5.40 8.55 12.73
CA ASN A 92 4.59 9.30 13.70
C ASN A 92 4.70 8.76 15.14
N LEU A 93 5.90 8.32 15.53
CA LEU A 93 6.17 7.87 16.89
C LEU A 93 6.22 9.06 17.86
N LEU A 94 5.73 8.81 19.06
CA LEU A 94 5.80 9.78 20.16
C LEU A 94 7.25 9.83 20.66
N MET A 95 7.99 10.88 20.27
CA MET A 95 9.44 10.97 20.47
C MET A 95 9.86 10.98 21.96
N GLN A 96 8.97 11.45 22.84
CA GLN A 96 9.18 11.53 24.29
C GLN A 96 8.73 10.26 25.04
N ARG A 97 8.25 9.23 24.32
CA ARG A 97 7.85 7.95 24.90
C ARG A 97 8.76 6.84 24.42
N SER A 98 9.06 5.87 25.30
CA SER A 98 9.80 4.66 24.92
C SER A 98 8.99 3.83 23.90
N CYS A 99 9.64 2.86 23.26
CA CYS A 99 8.98 1.95 22.31
C CYS A 99 7.79 1.23 22.95
N LEU A 100 7.95 0.67 24.14
CA LEU A 100 6.88 0.03 24.89
C LEU A 100 5.70 1.00 25.11
N LYS A 101 5.98 2.23 25.55
CA LYS A 101 4.94 3.24 25.77
C LYS A 101 4.28 3.74 24.48
N ASN A 102 5.00 3.74 23.36
CA ASN A 102 4.43 4.00 22.04
C ASN A 102 3.40 2.95 21.67
N ILE A 103 3.72 1.65 21.89
CA ILE A 103 2.81 0.53 21.59
C ILE A 103 1.63 0.51 22.55
N CYS A 104 1.83 0.81 23.84
CA CYS A 104 0.75 0.88 24.83
C CYS A 104 -0.24 2.01 24.55
N PHE A 105 0.16 3.09 23.89
CA PHE A 105 -0.61 4.32 23.77
C PHE A 105 -2.05 4.14 23.20
N PRO A 106 -2.28 3.39 22.09
CA PRO A 106 -3.63 3.16 21.61
C PRO A 106 -4.51 2.39 22.61
N MET A 107 -3.92 1.48 23.37
CA MET A 107 -4.62 0.72 24.42
C MET A 107 -4.93 1.58 25.65
N GLU A 108 -4.03 2.51 26.01
CA GLU A 108 -4.29 3.51 27.05
C GLU A 108 -5.52 4.36 26.70
N LEU A 109 -5.60 4.84 25.44
CA LEU A 109 -6.75 5.59 24.94
C LEU A 109 -8.04 4.75 24.90
N ALA A 110 -7.91 3.43 24.74
CA ALA A 110 -9.02 2.49 24.77
C ALA A 110 -9.47 2.11 26.19
N GLY A 111 -8.79 2.62 27.24
CA GLY A 111 -9.11 2.29 28.64
C GLY A 111 -8.64 0.90 29.08
N VAL A 112 -7.73 0.26 28.34
CA VAL A 112 -7.18 -1.07 28.72
C VAL A 112 -6.32 -0.91 29.97
N PRO A 113 -6.46 -1.78 30.98
CA PRO A 113 -5.62 -1.77 32.17
C PRO A 113 -4.14 -1.86 31.83
N LYS A 114 -3.31 -1.06 32.54
CA LYS A 114 -1.87 -0.90 32.27
C LYS A 114 -1.12 -2.23 32.19
N GLU A 115 -1.43 -3.17 33.05
CA GLU A 115 -0.78 -4.49 33.07
C GLU A 115 -1.05 -5.26 31.79
N LYS A 116 -2.33 -5.29 31.33
CA LYS A 116 -2.72 -5.95 30.09
C LYS A 116 -2.11 -5.26 28.87
N ALA A 117 -2.11 -3.92 28.85
CA ALA A 117 -1.49 -3.14 27.79
C ALA A 117 0.03 -3.40 27.71
N THR A 118 0.70 -3.48 28.85
CA THR A 118 2.15 -3.76 28.92
C THR A 118 2.46 -5.19 28.45
N ALA A 119 1.68 -6.19 28.87
CA ALA A 119 1.85 -7.57 28.43
C ALA A 119 1.68 -7.67 26.91
N ARG A 120 0.60 -7.10 26.37
CA ARG A 120 0.34 -7.08 24.93
C ARG A 120 1.42 -6.35 24.14
N ALA A 121 1.92 -5.23 24.65
CA ALA A 121 2.99 -4.49 24.01
C ALA A 121 4.31 -5.29 23.94
N ARG A 122 4.63 -6.10 24.95
CA ARG A 122 5.78 -7.01 24.91
C ARG A 122 5.63 -8.11 23.87
N GLU A 123 4.46 -8.76 23.78
CA GLU A 123 4.16 -9.72 22.71
C GLU A 123 4.36 -9.10 21.31
N LEU A 124 3.90 -7.86 21.13
CA LEU A 124 4.04 -7.17 19.86
C LEU A 124 5.49 -6.79 19.55
N LEU A 125 6.30 -6.45 20.57
CA LEU A 125 7.75 -6.26 20.41
C LEU A 125 8.44 -7.55 19.94
N GLU A 126 8.06 -8.69 20.47
CA GLU A 126 8.56 -10.01 20.02
C GLU A 126 8.13 -10.28 18.57
N LEU A 127 6.84 -10.05 18.25
CA LEU A 127 6.29 -10.25 16.89
C LEU A 127 7.07 -9.45 15.83
N VAL A 128 7.44 -8.20 16.16
CA VAL A 128 8.19 -7.35 15.23
C VAL A 128 9.72 -7.53 15.32
N GLY A 129 10.21 -8.46 16.17
CA GLY A 129 11.61 -8.80 16.32
C GLY A 129 12.46 -7.74 17.04
N LEU A 130 11.87 -7.04 18.02
CA LEU A 130 12.52 -5.97 18.79
C LEU A 130 12.28 -6.10 20.31
N PRO A 131 12.38 -7.31 20.93
CA PRO A 131 12.09 -7.48 22.35
C PRO A 131 13.01 -6.69 23.27
N ASP A 132 14.26 -6.47 22.86
CA ASP A 132 15.30 -5.72 23.58
C ASP A 132 15.13 -4.19 23.52
N LYS A 133 14.21 -3.67 22.70
CA LYS A 133 14.01 -2.23 22.50
C LYS A 133 12.85 -1.65 23.30
N ALA A 134 12.29 -2.34 24.28
CA ALA A 134 11.16 -1.87 25.08
C ALA A 134 11.37 -0.48 25.69
N ASP A 135 12.54 -0.25 26.26
CA ASP A 135 12.88 1.00 26.95
C ASP A 135 13.60 2.03 26.08
N ALA A 136 13.96 1.66 24.84
CA ALA A 136 14.57 2.57 23.88
C ALA A 136 13.57 3.65 23.41
N TYR A 137 14.11 4.83 23.09
CA TYR A 137 13.34 5.94 22.52
C TYR A 137 13.46 5.98 20.99
N PRO A 138 12.48 6.54 20.27
CA PRO A 138 12.51 6.61 18.81
C PRO A 138 13.79 7.23 18.22
N ALA A 139 14.41 8.20 18.92
CA ALA A 139 15.65 8.81 18.48
C ALA A 139 16.85 7.83 18.42
N GLN A 140 16.77 6.72 19.15
CA GLN A 140 17.82 5.69 19.24
C GLN A 140 17.64 4.56 18.23
N LEU A 141 16.61 4.63 17.36
CA LEU A 141 16.23 3.58 16.42
C LEU A 141 16.61 3.93 14.99
N SER A 142 16.98 2.91 14.20
CA SER A 142 17.06 3.01 12.75
C SER A 142 15.68 3.24 12.13
N GLY A 143 15.62 3.64 10.85
CA GLY A 143 14.36 3.80 10.11
C GLY A 143 13.49 2.53 10.11
N GLY A 144 14.09 1.38 9.81
CA GLY A 144 13.40 0.09 9.83
C GLY A 144 12.92 -0.32 11.23
N GLN A 145 13.68 -0.02 12.29
CA GLN A 145 13.24 -0.26 13.67
C GLN A 145 12.06 0.65 14.04
N LYS A 146 12.10 1.94 13.67
CA LYS A 146 10.97 2.87 13.86
C LYS A 146 9.71 2.34 13.17
N GLN A 147 9.84 1.82 11.94
CA GLN A 147 8.72 1.25 11.20
C GLN A 147 8.14 0.02 11.88
N ARG A 148 8.99 -0.88 12.39
CA ARG A 148 8.55 -2.05 13.16
C ARG A 148 7.79 -1.65 14.42
N ILE A 149 8.23 -0.62 15.14
CA ILE A 149 7.51 -0.08 16.32
C ILE A 149 6.18 0.56 15.89
N ALA A 150 6.12 1.27 14.75
CA ALA A 150 4.88 1.83 14.22
C ALA A 150 3.86 0.72 13.84
N ILE A 151 4.33 -0.38 13.26
CA ILE A 151 3.53 -1.59 12.99
C ILE A 151 3.02 -2.18 14.30
N ALA A 152 3.89 -2.43 15.28
CA ALA A 152 3.50 -2.96 16.58
C ALA A 152 2.44 -2.08 17.27
N ARG A 153 2.60 -0.75 17.22
CA ARG A 153 1.61 0.19 17.74
C ARG A 153 0.28 0.10 17.01
N ALA A 154 0.29 -0.04 15.67
CA ALA A 154 -0.93 -0.18 14.89
C ALA A 154 -1.69 -1.49 15.23
N LEU A 155 -0.98 -2.56 15.62
CA LEU A 155 -1.57 -3.84 15.99
C LEU A 155 -2.07 -3.91 17.45
N ALA A 156 -1.79 -2.89 18.26
CA ALA A 156 -2.03 -2.92 19.71
C ALA A 156 -3.51 -3.16 20.09
N THR A 157 -4.44 -2.63 19.29
CA THR A 157 -5.89 -2.75 19.51
C THR A 157 -6.53 -3.96 18.82
N ASN A 158 -5.73 -4.89 18.29
CA ASN A 158 -6.20 -6.04 17.48
C ASN A 158 -7.12 -5.59 16.32
N PRO A 159 -6.61 -4.78 15.38
CA PRO A 159 -7.41 -4.26 14.30
C PRO A 159 -7.82 -5.37 13.32
N LYS A 160 -8.92 -5.13 12.61
CA LYS A 160 -9.37 -5.94 11.46
C LYS A 160 -8.82 -5.43 10.14
N VAL A 161 -8.50 -4.12 10.09
CA VAL A 161 -7.98 -3.46 8.90
C VAL A 161 -6.73 -2.67 9.25
N LEU A 162 -5.68 -2.86 8.46
CA LEU A 162 -4.42 -2.13 8.52
C LEU A 162 -4.22 -1.33 7.24
N LEU A 163 -4.20 -0.01 7.34
CA LEU A 163 -3.96 0.91 6.25
C LEU A 163 -2.49 1.33 6.26
N CYS A 164 -1.78 1.18 5.16
CA CYS A 164 -0.35 1.50 5.02
C CYS A 164 -0.19 2.63 3.98
N ASP A 165 0.01 3.87 4.45
CA ASP A 165 0.23 5.04 3.59
C ASP A 165 1.73 5.20 3.34
N GLU A 166 2.22 4.71 2.18
CA GLU A 166 3.64 4.74 1.78
C GLU A 166 4.61 4.27 2.88
N ALA A 167 4.23 3.22 3.59
CA ALA A 167 4.89 2.73 4.81
C ALA A 167 6.37 2.31 4.61
N THR A 168 6.85 2.22 3.37
CA THR A 168 8.22 1.80 3.04
C THR A 168 9.01 2.83 2.24
N SER A 169 8.42 3.97 1.87
CA SER A 169 9.04 4.96 0.96
C SER A 169 10.32 5.61 1.49
N ALA A 170 10.51 5.63 2.81
CA ALA A 170 11.69 6.20 3.47
C ALA A 170 12.75 5.15 3.88
N LEU A 171 12.63 3.91 3.37
CA LEU A 171 13.49 2.78 3.75
C LEU A 171 14.34 2.31 2.56
N ASP A 172 15.49 1.73 2.85
CA ASP A 172 16.29 1.05 1.84
C ASP A 172 15.61 -0.24 1.34
N PRO A 173 15.97 -0.76 0.16
CA PRO A 173 15.31 -1.93 -0.44
C PRO A 173 15.30 -3.17 0.46
N ASN A 174 16.39 -3.48 1.15
CA ASN A 174 16.46 -4.67 2.01
C ASN A 174 15.53 -4.52 3.22
N THR A 175 15.51 -3.36 3.83
CA THR A 175 14.60 -3.05 4.95
C THR A 175 13.15 -3.05 4.47
N THR A 176 12.86 -2.51 3.29
CA THR A 176 11.54 -2.57 2.66
C THR A 176 11.05 -4.01 2.54
N HIS A 177 11.83 -4.89 1.94
CA HIS A 177 11.49 -6.30 1.79
C HIS A 177 11.21 -6.97 3.15
N ALA A 178 12.03 -6.73 4.17
CA ALA A 178 11.83 -7.28 5.51
C ALA A 178 10.54 -6.75 6.19
N ILE A 179 10.15 -5.50 5.95
CA ILE A 179 8.88 -4.92 6.44
C ILE A 179 7.68 -5.55 5.71
N LEU A 180 7.78 -5.75 4.40
CA LEU A 180 6.72 -6.37 3.60
C LEU A 180 6.48 -7.83 4.01
N GLN A 181 7.55 -8.60 4.23
CA GLN A 181 7.46 -9.97 4.78
C GLN A 181 6.79 -9.98 6.16
N LEU A 182 7.11 -9.01 7.02
CA LEU A 182 6.46 -8.86 8.32
C LEU A 182 4.96 -8.58 8.16
N ILE A 183 4.56 -7.71 7.24
CA ILE A 183 3.14 -7.41 6.95
C ILE A 183 2.41 -8.66 6.44
N GLN A 184 3.02 -9.42 5.52
CA GLN A 184 2.45 -10.69 5.03
C GLN A 184 2.29 -11.73 6.16
N LYS A 185 3.29 -11.83 7.05
CA LYS A 185 3.22 -12.70 8.23
C LYS A 185 2.04 -12.31 9.12
N ILE A 186 1.92 -11.02 9.44
CA ILE A 186 0.83 -10.46 10.26
C ILE A 186 -0.53 -10.74 9.61
N ASN A 187 -0.68 -10.48 8.30
CA ASN A 187 -1.92 -10.78 7.57
C ASN A 187 -2.31 -12.25 7.70
N ARG A 188 -1.38 -13.17 7.47
CA ARG A 188 -1.64 -14.63 7.55
C ARG A 188 -1.95 -15.11 8.96
N GLU A 189 -1.21 -14.64 9.98
CA GLU A 189 -1.37 -15.10 11.36
C GLU A 189 -2.59 -14.49 12.06
N MET A 190 -2.94 -13.24 11.72
CA MET A 190 -4.02 -12.53 12.39
C MET A 190 -5.30 -12.43 11.53
N GLY A 191 -5.26 -12.80 10.25
CA GLY A 191 -6.40 -12.72 9.34
C GLY A 191 -6.88 -11.30 9.05
N ILE A 192 -6.01 -10.28 9.22
CA ILE A 192 -6.38 -8.88 9.03
C ILE A 192 -6.35 -8.50 7.55
N THR A 193 -7.24 -7.60 7.14
CA THR A 193 -7.21 -6.98 5.81
C THR A 193 -6.15 -5.89 5.78
N VAL A 194 -5.29 -5.89 4.77
CA VAL A 194 -4.23 -4.88 4.62
C VAL A 194 -4.44 -4.08 3.34
N VAL A 195 -4.38 -2.75 3.44
CA VAL A 195 -4.41 -1.86 2.27
C VAL A 195 -3.07 -1.14 2.20
N ILE A 196 -2.33 -1.34 1.11
CA ILE A 196 -1.00 -0.76 0.90
C ILE A 196 -1.07 0.30 -0.19
N ILE A 197 -0.71 1.53 0.17
CA ILE A 197 -0.44 2.58 -0.81
C ILE A 197 1.04 2.59 -1.13
N THR A 198 1.36 2.55 -2.43
CA THR A 198 2.73 2.67 -2.90
C THR A 198 2.77 3.17 -4.34
N HIS A 199 3.90 3.69 -4.75
CA HIS A 199 4.25 3.94 -6.14
C HIS A 199 5.31 2.94 -6.66
N GLN A 200 5.75 1.99 -5.82
CA GLN A 200 6.74 0.97 -6.14
C GLN A 200 6.04 -0.31 -6.60
N MET A 201 6.21 -0.67 -7.87
CA MET A 201 5.57 -1.86 -8.46
C MET A 201 6.05 -3.15 -7.82
N SER A 202 7.34 -3.27 -7.52
CA SER A 202 7.91 -4.43 -6.83
C SER A 202 7.21 -4.73 -5.50
N VAL A 203 6.81 -3.70 -4.74
CA VAL A 203 6.06 -3.89 -3.49
C VAL A 203 4.72 -4.57 -3.76
N VAL A 204 4.02 -4.18 -4.84
CA VAL A 204 2.71 -4.74 -5.18
C VAL A 204 2.86 -6.19 -5.64
N GLU A 205 3.84 -6.48 -6.49
CA GLU A 205 4.12 -7.83 -6.98
C GLU A 205 4.50 -8.78 -5.85
N ASP A 206 5.30 -8.30 -4.89
CA ASP A 206 5.82 -9.13 -3.80
C ASP A 206 4.73 -9.54 -2.80
N VAL A 207 3.76 -8.66 -2.51
CA VAL A 207 2.90 -8.87 -1.33
C VAL A 207 1.40 -8.76 -1.58
N CYS A 208 0.95 -8.08 -2.65
CA CYS A 208 -0.48 -7.87 -2.89
C CYS A 208 -1.10 -9.00 -3.71
N SER A 209 -2.34 -9.35 -3.42
CA SER A 209 -3.16 -10.26 -4.22
C SER A 209 -3.98 -9.51 -5.27
N HIS A 210 -4.50 -8.34 -4.90
CA HIS A 210 -5.28 -7.46 -5.77
C HIS A 210 -4.72 -6.04 -5.76
N VAL A 211 -5.06 -5.29 -6.80
CA VAL A 211 -4.60 -3.91 -6.95
C VAL A 211 -5.65 -3.05 -7.64
N ALA A 212 -5.74 -1.78 -7.23
CA ALA A 212 -6.42 -0.72 -7.96
C ALA A 212 -5.42 0.34 -8.41
N ILE A 213 -5.55 0.78 -9.64
CA ILE A 213 -4.74 1.84 -10.23
C ILE A 213 -5.54 3.12 -10.20
N LEU A 214 -5.02 4.11 -9.47
CA LEU A 214 -5.55 5.46 -9.41
C LEU A 214 -4.81 6.35 -10.42
N ASP A 215 -5.57 7.08 -11.22
CA ASP A 215 -5.07 8.15 -12.08
C ASP A 215 -6.01 9.35 -12.02
N ASN A 216 -5.48 10.54 -11.76
CA ASN A 216 -6.24 11.79 -11.67
C ASN A 216 -7.52 11.69 -10.82
N GLY A 217 -7.43 11.04 -9.66
CA GLY A 217 -8.54 10.90 -8.72
C GLY A 217 -9.61 9.88 -9.10
N THR A 218 -9.39 9.05 -10.11
CA THR A 218 -10.30 7.98 -10.54
C THR A 218 -9.62 6.61 -10.49
N VAL A 219 -10.38 5.54 -10.26
CA VAL A 219 -9.89 4.17 -10.44
C VAL A 219 -10.02 3.82 -11.92
N VAL A 220 -8.89 3.68 -12.61
CA VAL A 220 -8.85 3.42 -14.05
C VAL A 220 -8.74 1.93 -14.37
N GLU A 221 -8.24 1.14 -13.42
CA GLU A 221 -8.13 -0.32 -13.56
C GLU A 221 -8.06 -0.97 -12.18
N GLN A 222 -8.67 -2.15 -12.01
CA GLN A 222 -8.59 -2.94 -10.78
C GLN A 222 -8.74 -4.42 -11.08
N GLY A 223 -8.09 -5.27 -10.30
CA GLY A 223 -8.14 -6.72 -10.45
C GLY A 223 -7.04 -7.44 -9.69
N SER A 224 -6.81 -8.72 -10.03
CA SER A 224 -5.68 -9.45 -9.48
C SER A 224 -4.36 -8.82 -9.95
N VAL A 225 -3.35 -8.83 -9.09
CA VAL A 225 -2.01 -8.33 -9.45
C VAL A 225 -1.50 -9.06 -10.70
N ARG A 226 -1.67 -10.37 -10.74
CA ARG A 226 -1.24 -11.20 -11.88
C ARG A 226 -1.84 -10.74 -13.20
N ASP A 227 -3.15 -10.48 -13.24
CA ASP A 227 -3.84 -10.12 -14.48
C ASP A 227 -3.42 -8.73 -14.96
N ILE A 228 -3.40 -7.76 -14.05
CA ILE A 228 -3.03 -6.37 -14.38
C ILE A 228 -1.57 -6.27 -14.83
N PHE A 229 -0.64 -6.99 -14.18
CA PHE A 229 0.76 -6.95 -14.56
C PHE A 229 1.05 -7.73 -15.85
N SER A 230 0.28 -8.80 -16.12
CA SER A 230 0.42 -9.56 -17.36
C SER A 230 -0.18 -8.84 -18.58
N ASN A 231 -1.29 -8.14 -18.40
CA ASN A 231 -2.03 -7.52 -19.50
C ASN A 231 -2.68 -6.19 -19.07
N PRO A 232 -1.89 -5.14 -18.81
CA PRO A 232 -2.43 -3.83 -18.44
C PRO A 232 -3.23 -3.23 -19.60
N HIS A 233 -4.46 -2.80 -19.34
CA HIS A 233 -5.35 -2.23 -20.34
C HIS A 233 -5.27 -0.70 -20.41
N SER A 234 -5.31 -0.03 -19.25
CA SER A 234 -5.26 1.43 -19.18
C SER A 234 -3.86 1.98 -19.48
N ASP A 235 -3.79 3.18 -20.03
CA ASP A 235 -2.51 3.86 -20.27
C ASP A 235 -1.75 4.12 -18.96
N ALA A 236 -2.47 4.38 -17.87
CA ALA A 236 -1.88 4.54 -16.55
C ALA A 236 -1.24 3.22 -16.06
N ALA A 237 -1.93 2.08 -16.23
CA ALA A 237 -1.39 0.76 -15.90
C ALA A 237 -0.14 0.46 -16.73
N LYS A 238 -0.20 0.69 -18.05
CA LYS A 238 0.95 0.49 -18.94
C LYS A 238 2.17 1.33 -18.52
N ARG A 239 1.96 2.59 -18.16
CA ARG A 239 3.06 3.46 -17.66
C ARG A 239 3.65 2.99 -16.34
N LEU A 240 2.83 2.40 -15.47
CA LEU A 240 3.28 1.91 -14.16
C LEU A 240 3.98 0.55 -14.26
N VAL A 241 3.40 -0.38 -15.02
CA VAL A 241 3.95 -1.74 -15.20
C VAL A 241 5.18 -1.71 -16.12
N PHE A 242 5.21 -0.78 -17.10
CA PHE A 242 6.29 -0.63 -18.06
C PHE A 242 6.88 0.80 -18.01
N PRO A 243 7.57 1.19 -16.93
CA PRO A 243 8.07 2.56 -16.73
C PRO A 243 9.11 3.01 -17.75
N ALA A 244 9.89 2.08 -18.32
CA ALA A 244 10.72 2.41 -19.48
C ALA A 244 9.79 2.61 -20.67
N GLY A 245 9.33 3.83 -20.89
CA GLY A 245 8.62 4.21 -22.11
C GLY A 245 9.34 3.68 -23.34
N THR A 246 8.61 3.40 -24.42
CA THR A 246 9.23 3.16 -25.72
C THR A 246 10.31 4.24 -25.91
N PRO A 247 11.60 3.88 -26.00
CA PRO A 247 12.60 4.88 -26.28
C PRO A 247 12.12 5.61 -27.54
N GLU A 248 11.92 6.92 -27.47
CA GLU A 248 11.71 7.79 -28.65
C GLU A 248 13.02 7.82 -29.46
N ARG A 249 13.39 6.66 -29.97
CA ARG A 249 14.39 6.60 -31.01
C ARG A 249 13.65 6.55 -32.33
N GLU A 250 13.94 7.52 -33.19
CA GLU A 250 13.54 7.46 -34.59
C GLU A 250 13.96 6.10 -35.14
N LEU A 251 12.96 5.25 -35.37
CA LEU A 251 13.19 3.96 -36.01
C LEU A 251 13.68 4.22 -37.43
N LEU A 252 14.82 3.66 -37.79
CA LEU A 252 15.26 3.69 -39.17
C LEU A 252 14.18 3.08 -40.06
N PRO A 253 13.95 3.62 -41.26
CA PRO A 253 12.93 3.11 -42.18
C PRO A 253 13.02 1.60 -42.36
N GLY A 254 11.89 0.89 -42.23
CA GLY A 254 11.80 -0.57 -42.37
C GLY A 254 12.13 -1.37 -41.11
N ARG A 255 12.44 -0.74 -39.97
CA ARG A 255 12.63 -1.44 -38.68
C ARG A 255 11.36 -1.39 -37.84
N LYS A 256 11.11 -2.48 -37.11
CA LYS A 256 10.04 -2.58 -36.10
C LYS A 256 10.68 -2.77 -34.73
N MET A 257 10.15 -2.11 -33.71
CA MET A 257 10.52 -2.33 -32.32
C MET A 257 9.50 -3.30 -31.71
N VAL A 258 9.99 -4.34 -31.06
CA VAL A 258 9.17 -5.27 -30.30
C VAL A 258 9.68 -5.24 -28.87
N ARG A 259 8.80 -5.04 -27.92
CA ARG A 259 9.09 -5.15 -26.50
C ARG A 259 8.70 -6.55 -26.04
N VAL A 260 9.63 -7.21 -25.38
CA VAL A 260 9.38 -8.53 -24.76
C VAL A 260 9.50 -8.33 -23.25
N ALA A 261 8.40 -8.59 -22.53
CA ALA A 261 8.38 -8.60 -21.08
C ALA A 261 8.33 -10.05 -20.58
N PHE A 262 9.21 -10.40 -19.66
CA PHE A 262 9.24 -11.71 -19.03
C PHE A 262 8.49 -11.65 -17.68
N ASN A 263 7.32 -12.27 -17.62
CA ASN A 263 6.55 -12.38 -16.41
C ASN A 263 6.69 -13.79 -15.81
N GLY A 264 7.67 -13.97 -14.92
CA GLY A 264 7.89 -15.21 -14.16
C GLY A 264 9.14 -16.01 -14.56
N THR A 265 9.56 -16.86 -13.64
CA THR A 265 10.82 -17.62 -13.71
C THR A 265 10.87 -18.71 -14.79
N GLN A 266 9.74 -19.16 -15.32
CA GLN A 266 9.69 -20.26 -16.29
C GLN A 266 10.07 -19.88 -17.72
N THR A 267 10.16 -18.59 -18.03
CA THR A 267 10.44 -18.11 -19.40
C THR A 267 11.85 -17.56 -19.61
N THR A 268 12.60 -17.32 -18.53
CA THR A 268 13.95 -16.72 -18.59
C THR A 268 15.02 -17.68 -19.14
N ASP A 269 14.79 -18.99 -19.10
CA ASP A 269 15.76 -20.00 -19.58
C ASP A 269 15.70 -20.25 -21.10
N LYS A 270 14.78 -19.64 -21.82
CA LYS A 270 14.68 -19.79 -23.28
C LYS A 270 15.44 -18.66 -23.98
N PRO A 271 16.29 -18.98 -24.98
CA PRO A 271 17.00 -17.96 -25.75
C PRO A 271 16.08 -17.26 -26.75
N LEU A 272 15.13 -16.44 -26.23
CA LEU A 272 14.05 -15.83 -27.01
C LEU A 272 14.56 -14.94 -28.15
N VAL A 273 15.65 -14.19 -27.95
CA VAL A 273 16.23 -13.34 -28.99
C VAL A 273 16.77 -14.19 -30.13
N ALA A 274 17.47 -15.30 -29.82
CA ALA A 274 17.93 -16.23 -30.80
C ALA A 274 16.81 -16.98 -31.53
N SER A 275 15.77 -17.39 -30.78
CA SER A 275 14.58 -18.03 -31.36
C SER A 275 13.82 -17.09 -32.31
N LEU A 276 13.58 -15.84 -31.93
CA LEU A 276 12.97 -14.83 -32.79
C LEU A 276 13.80 -14.57 -34.07
N ALA A 277 15.13 -14.47 -33.94
CA ALA A 277 16.01 -14.27 -35.10
C ALA A 277 15.90 -15.43 -36.08
N ILE A 278 15.90 -16.69 -35.59
CA ILE A 278 15.83 -17.90 -36.40
C ILE A 278 14.44 -18.08 -37.02
N GLU A 279 13.37 -17.95 -36.21
CA GLU A 279 12.00 -18.24 -36.68
C GLU A 279 11.49 -17.16 -37.64
N CYS A 280 11.86 -15.89 -37.39
CA CYS A 280 11.42 -14.76 -38.24
C CYS A 280 12.39 -14.48 -39.40
N GLY A 281 13.55 -15.11 -39.44
CA GLY A 281 14.60 -14.82 -40.44
C GLY A 281 15.07 -13.36 -40.42
N ALA A 282 15.04 -12.70 -39.26
CA ALA A 282 15.29 -11.27 -39.11
C ALA A 282 16.47 -10.99 -38.18
N LEU A 283 17.21 -9.92 -38.49
CA LEU A 283 18.26 -9.44 -37.58
C LEU A 283 17.61 -8.78 -36.38
N VAL A 284 17.85 -9.31 -35.18
CA VAL A 284 17.33 -8.79 -33.90
C VAL A 284 18.47 -8.13 -33.13
N SER A 285 18.29 -6.90 -32.72
CA SER A 285 19.24 -6.15 -31.88
C SER A 285 18.55 -5.77 -30.56
N ILE A 286 19.22 -6.01 -29.43
CA ILE A 286 18.78 -5.53 -28.12
C ILE A 286 19.10 -4.04 -28.06
N VAL A 287 18.09 -3.20 -27.89
CA VAL A 287 18.22 -1.75 -27.81
C VAL A 287 18.30 -1.28 -26.35
N ALA A 288 17.57 -1.97 -25.45
CA ALA A 288 17.64 -1.80 -24.01
C ALA A 288 17.26 -3.13 -23.34
N ALA A 289 17.83 -3.39 -22.18
CA ALA A 289 17.46 -4.49 -21.29
C ALA A 289 17.46 -3.90 -19.86
N ASP A 290 16.31 -3.98 -19.16
CA ASP A 290 16.11 -3.52 -17.78
C ASP A 290 16.02 -4.75 -16.85
#